data_96cd471f3a6775adb9962913fae1d55d
#
_entry.id   96cd471f3a6775adb9962913fae1d55d
#
_cell.length_a   1.000
_cell.length_b   1.000
_cell.length_c   1.000
_cell.angle_alpha   90.00
_cell.angle_beta   90.00
_cell.angle_gamma   90.00
#
_symmetry.space_group_name_H-M   'P 1'
#
loop_
_entity.id
_entity.type
_entity.pdbx_description
1 polymer ?
#
loop_
_entity_poly.entity_id
_entity_poly.type
_entity_poly.pdbx_seq_one_letter_code
_entity_poly.pdbx_strand_id
1 'polypeptide(L)'
;MTGELLISVSEAVTPAAGRDYFKDLGVRTLINAAGTYTVLTASLMHPEVVEAMNVAAKQFVNLNELQAAVSQRIAELIGCEAVLVTSGAAAALTLGTAACLTGMNPDFIKSIPDLTGLKSEVIIQQAHRYGYDHAVRNCGVKMIEVITVEDLELAVNERTAMMLYFNDAESLGQIKAKEFVALGKKHRIPTFNDAAAEVPPTSQLFHYTKMGFDLVTFSGGKGLRGPQSAGLLLGRTDLIEAACLNNSPNSDSIGRGFKVSKEELIGMMVAMEVYLKRETFAESHEWERRATVITDSLVGITAITTEIYVPPIANHVPHIRIEWDKAELKLTADEVRKQLREGQPSIEIVPDSSPAADVRQEISVGVWQLQPGEVEIVARRLREVFQARSNA
;
A
#
# COMPACT_ATOMS: atom_id res chain seq x y z
N MET A 1 -31.07 -54.05 -17.51
CA MET A 1 -30.31 -53.71 -16.27
C MET A 1 -29.69 -52.35 -16.48
N THR A 2 -30.41 -51.34 -16.05
CA THR A 2 -29.95 -49.93 -16.08
C THR A 2 -29.35 -49.63 -14.72
N GLY A 3 -28.01 -49.54 -14.69
CA GLY A 3 -27.30 -49.14 -13.49
C GLY A 3 -27.40 -47.64 -13.30
N GLU A 4 -28.14 -47.19 -12.31
CA GLU A 4 -28.11 -45.81 -11.83
C GLU A 4 -26.78 -45.54 -11.12
N LEU A 5 -25.99 -44.63 -11.69
CA LEU A 5 -24.81 -44.08 -11.03
C LEU A 5 -25.29 -43.09 -9.96
N LEU A 6 -25.34 -43.50 -8.71
CA LEU A 6 -25.51 -42.62 -7.57
C LEU A 6 -24.25 -41.74 -7.43
N ILE A 7 -24.32 -40.51 -7.91
CA ILE A 7 -23.33 -39.50 -7.60
C ILE A 7 -23.58 -39.10 -6.16
N SER A 8 -22.71 -39.56 -5.25
CA SER A 8 -22.71 -39.07 -3.86
C SER A 8 -22.37 -37.58 -3.88
N VAL A 9 -23.34 -36.75 -3.55
CA VAL A 9 -23.10 -35.33 -3.25
C VAL A 9 -22.20 -35.29 -2.04
N SER A 10 -20.94 -34.87 -2.23
CA SER A 10 -20.01 -34.59 -1.14
C SER A 10 -20.70 -33.66 -0.14
N GLU A 11 -20.87 -34.11 1.10
CA GLU A 11 -21.32 -33.25 2.21
C GLU A 11 -20.40 -32.03 2.23
N ALA A 12 -20.99 -30.85 2.11
CA ALA A 12 -20.26 -29.61 2.24
C ALA A 12 -19.63 -29.62 3.64
N VAL A 13 -18.29 -29.66 3.69
CA VAL A 13 -17.53 -29.55 4.93
C VAL A 13 -17.84 -28.18 5.52
N THR A 14 -18.76 -28.13 6.48
CA THR A 14 -19.01 -26.93 7.26
C THR A 14 -17.70 -26.61 8.00
N PRO A 15 -17.10 -25.43 7.85
CA PRO A 15 -15.93 -25.07 8.64
C PRO A 15 -16.26 -25.27 10.10
N ALA A 16 -15.45 -26.04 10.82
CA ALA A 16 -15.63 -26.25 12.25
C ALA A 16 -15.54 -24.87 12.93
N ALA A 17 -16.63 -24.43 13.56
CA ALA A 17 -16.64 -23.19 14.34
C ALA A 17 -15.53 -23.28 15.40
N GLY A 18 -14.54 -22.39 15.33
CA GLY A 18 -13.43 -22.33 16.28
C GLY A 18 -12.11 -22.97 15.84
N ARG A 19 -11.95 -23.39 14.58
CA ARG A 19 -10.66 -23.87 14.09
C ARG A 19 -9.65 -22.71 13.95
N ASP A 20 -8.51 -22.84 14.60
CA ASP A 20 -7.38 -21.91 14.50
C ASP A 20 -6.37 -22.42 13.45
N TYR A 21 -6.49 -21.93 12.22
CA TYR A 21 -5.64 -22.33 11.11
C TYR A 21 -4.17 -21.97 11.31
N PHE A 22 -3.86 -20.86 11.99
CA PHE A 22 -2.47 -20.45 12.24
C PHE A 22 -1.81 -21.40 13.24
N LYS A 23 -2.53 -21.74 14.30
CA LYS A 23 -2.06 -22.75 15.27
C LYS A 23 -1.87 -24.11 14.62
N ASP A 24 -2.80 -24.56 13.78
CA ASP A 24 -2.71 -25.83 13.08
C ASP A 24 -1.50 -25.90 12.14
N LEU A 25 -1.13 -24.77 11.54
CA LEU A 25 0.04 -24.63 10.66
C LEU A 25 1.35 -24.33 11.42
N GLY A 26 1.31 -24.17 12.75
CA GLY A 26 2.47 -23.76 13.54
C GLY A 26 2.92 -22.31 13.25
N VAL A 27 2.05 -21.47 12.69
CA VAL A 27 2.32 -20.06 12.41
C VAL A 27 1.91 -19.21 13.61
N ARG A 28 2.85 -18.44 14.13
CA ARG A 28 2.62 -17.58 15.27
C ARG A 28 1.96 -16.25 14.83
N THR A 29 0.86 -15.88 15.46
CA THR A 29 0.27 -14.55 15.32
C THR A 29 1.10 -13.50 16.05
N LEU A 30 0.95 -12.23 15.68
CA LEU A 30 1.72 -11.12 16.23
C LEU A 30 0.85 -9.89 16.48
N ILE A 31 1.32 -9.00 17.35
CA ILE A 31 0.81 -7.64 17.51
C ILE A 31 1.55 -6.75 16.50
N ASN A 32 0.80 -6.07 15.64
CA ASN A 32 1.37 -5.19 14.63
C ASN A 32 1.49 -3.75 15.18
N ALA A 33 2.64 -3.45 15.79
CA ALA A 33 3.04 -2.11 16.18
C ALA A 33 4.02 -1.49 15.16
N ALA A 34 4.01 -1.95 13.94
CA ALA A 34 4.83 -1.44 12.82
C ALA A 34 4.02 -0.58 11.86
N GLY A 35 2.99 -1.14 11.25
CA GLY A 35 2.21 -0.50 10.20
C GLY A 35 1.86 -1.44 9.05
N THR A 36 1.52 -0.88 7.89
CA THR A 36 0.96 -1.63 6.75
C THR A 36 2.03 -2.24 5.83
N TYR A 37 3.01 -2.92 6.41
CA TYR A 37 4.05 -3.63 5.66
C TYR A 37 3.51 -4.95 5.10
N THR A 38 3.81 -5.24 3.83
CA THR A 38 3.32 -6.44 3.14
C THR A 38 3.72 -7.74 3.85
N VAL A 39 4.94 -7.82 4.39
CA VAL A 39 5.44 -8.99 5.12
C VAL A 39 4.66 -9.22 6.44
N LEU A 40 4.05 -8.19 6.98
CA LEU A 40 3.19 -8.25 8.17
C LEU A 40 1.69 -8.31 7.83
N THR A 41 1.36 -8.68 6.58
CA THR A 41 0.00 -8.78 6.05
C THR A 41 -0.78 -7.45 5.98
N ALA A 42 -0.07 -6.33 5.99
CA ALA A 42 -0.56 -4.95 5.85
C ALA A 42 -1.56 -4.55 6.96
N SER A 43 -2.87 -4.56 6.72
CA SER A 43 -3.90 -4.19 7.69
C SER A 43 -4.96 -5.29 7.83
N LEU A 44 -5.68 -5.30 8.96
CA LEU A 44 -6.87 -6.13 9.10
C LEU A 44 -8.05 -5.47 8.38
N MET A 45 -8.74 -6.24 7.55
CA MET A 45 -9.95 -5.78 6.86
C MET A 45 -11.07 -5.42 7.86
N HIS A 46 -11.93 -4.46 7.47
CA HIS A 46 -13.14 -4.21 8.22
C HIS A 46 -14.09 -5.43 8.20
N PRO A 47 -14.86 -5.69 9.26
CA PRO A 47 -15.83 -6.79 9.29
C PRO A 47 -16.80 -6.77 8.08
N GLU A 48 -17.25 -5.58 7.68
CA GLU A 48 -18.14 -5.39 6.53
C GLU A 48 -17.49 -5.84 5.22
N VAL A 49 -16.17 -5.62 5.06
CA VAL A 49 -15.41 -6.06 3.89
C VAL A 49 -15.33 -7.59 3.86
N VAL A 50 -15.01 -8.21 5.00
CA VAL A 50 -14.94 -9.68 5.12
C VAL A 50 -16.28 -10.32 4.80
N GLU A 51 -17.38 -9.77 5.33
CA GLU A 51 -18.73 -10.29 5.06
C GLU A 51 -19.11 -10.13 3.58
N ALA A 52 -18.82 -8.98 2.97
CA ALA A 52 -19.07 -8.74 1.56
C ALA A 52 -18.31 -9.73 0.65
N MET A 53 -17.06 -10.03 0.97
CA MET A 53 -16.26 -11.04 0.28
C MET A 53 -16.86 -12.44 0.44
N ASN A 54 -17.33 -12.79 1.63
CA ASN A 54 -17.99 -14.06 1.91
C ASN A 54 -19.31 -14.23 1.14
N VAL A 55 -20.08 -13.15 0.95
CA VAL A 55 -21.28 -13.14 0.09
C VAL A 55 -20.88 -13.31 -1.37
N ALA A 56 -19.89 -12.55 -1.86
CA ALA A 56 -19.43 -12.64 -3.25
C ALA A 56 -18.91 -14.03 -3.62
N ALA A 57 -18.26 -14.74 -2.69
CA ALA A 57 -17.71 -16.07 -2.91
C ALA A 57 -18.75 -17.12 -3.32
N LYS A 58 -20.04 -16.90 -2.99
CA LYS A 58 -21.13 -17.85 -3.22
C LYS A 58 -21.83 -17.67 -4.58
N GLN A 59 -21.41 -16.73 -5.41
CA GLN A 59 -22.07 -16.41 -6.68
C GLN A 59 -21.11 -16.46 -7.87
N PHE A 60 -21.63 -16.84 -9.03
CA PHE A 60 -20.93 -16.66 -10.31
C PHE A 60 -21.42 -15.37 -10.98
N VAL A 61 -20.49 -14.59 -11.53
CA VAL A 61 -20.77 -13.33 -12.23
C VAL A 61 -19.86 -13.19 -13.46
N ASN A 62 -20.25 -12.35 -14.42
CA ASN A 62 -19.33 -11.92 -15.46
C ASN A 62 -18.30 -10.95 -14.86
N LEU A 63 -17.01 -11.29 -14.94
CA LEU A 63 -15.95 -10.52 -14.31
C LEU A 63 -15.82 -9.11 -14.91
N ASN A 64 -16.00 -8.96 -16.23
CA ASN A 64 -15.91 -7.64 -16.88
C ASN A 64 -17.06 -6.72 -16.46
N GLU A 65 -18.28 -7.25 -16.37
CA GLU A 65 -19.45 -6.51 -15.89
C GLU A 65 -19.26 -6.07 -14.43
N LEU A 66 -18.77 -6.98 -13.59
CA LEU A 66 -18.50 -6.67 -12.18
C LEU A 66 -17.41 -5.61 -12.03
N GLN A 67 -16.29 -5.77 -12.76
CA GLN A 67 -15.19 -4.79 -12.75
C GLN A 67 -15.70 -3.41 -13.16
N ALA A 68 -16.48 -3.31 -14.23
CA ALA A 68 -17.03 -2.04 -14.71
C ALA A 68 -17.96 -1.40 -13.66
N ALA A 69 -18.89 -2.18 -13.09
CA ALA A 69 -19.83 -1.68 -12.07
C ALA A 69 -19.13 -1.22 -10.80
N VAL A 70 -18.17 -1.99 -10.29
CA VAL A 70 -17.36 -1.63 -9.11
C VAL A 70 -16.53 -0.40 -9.38
N SER A 71 -15.88 -0.33 -10.54
CA SER A 71 -15.05 0.81 -10.95
C SER A 71 -15.87 2.09 -11.04
N GLN A 72 -17.06 2.04 -11.67
CA GLN A 72 -17.99 3.17 -11.73
C GLN A 72 -18.40 3.61 -10.31
N ARG A 73 -18.79 2.66 -9.45
CA ARG A 73 -19.21 2.98 -8.08
C ARG A 73 -18.10 3.67 -7.28
N ILE A 74 -16.86 3.20 -7.39
CA ILE A 74 -15.72 3.81 -6.71
C ILE A 74 -15.42 5.20 -7.31
N ALA A 75 -15.47 5.35 -8.64
CA ALA A 75 -15.28 6.63 -9.30
C ALA A 75 -16.30 7.70 -8.83
N GLU A 76 -17.57 7.32 -8.68
CA GLU A 76 -18.63 8.18 -8.12
C GLU A 76 -18.31 8.60 -6.68
N LEU A 77 -17.86 7.65 -5.84
CA LEU A 77 -17.52 7.91 -4.44
C LEU A 77 -16.34 8.87 -4.28
N ILE A 78 -15.35 8.78 -5.16
CA ILE A 78 -14.13 9.61 -5.12
C ILE A 78 -14.33 10.92 -5.91
N GLY A 79 -15.23 10.93 -6.86
CA GLY A 79 -15.43 12.07 -7.78
C GLY A 79 -14.26 12.23 -8.77
N CYS A 80 -13.74 11.13 -9.31
CA CYS A 80 -12.74 11.10 -10.37
C CYS A 80 -13.35 10.57 -11.69
N GLU A 81 -12.63 10.73 -12.81
CA GLU A 81 -13.14 10.35 -14.13
C GLU A 81 -13.37 8.85 -14.26
N ALA A 82 -12.36 8.05 -13.89
CA ALA A 82 -12.40 6.60 -14.00
C ALA A 82 -11.52 5.91 -12.95
N VAL A 83 -11.83 4.65 -12.67
CA VAL A 83 -11.11 3.79 -11.71
C VAL A 83 -10.94 2.40 -12.30
N LEU A 84 -9.85 1.75 -11.97
CA LEU A 84 -9.63 0.31 -12.13
C LEU A 84 -9.20 -0.28 -10.79
N VAL A 85 -9.91 -1.31 -10.32
CA VAL A 85 -9.41 -2.14 -9.21
C VAL A 85 -8.34 -3.08 -9.75
N THR A 86 -7.16 -3.05 -9.14
CA THR A 86 -5.97 -3.77 -9.58
C THR A 86 -5.50 -4.78 -8.53
N SER A 87 -4.60 -5.69 -8.92
CA SER A 87 -3.93 -6.60 -7.99
C SER A 87 -2.82 -5.86 -7.22
N GLY A 88 -3.21 -4.92 -6.36
CA GLY A 88 -2.33 -4.04 -5.60
C GLY A 88 -1.80 -2.83 -6.39
N ALA A 89 -1.18 -1.89 -5.68
CA ALA A 89 -0.59 -0.70 -6.28
C ALA A 89 0.57 -1.02 -7.25
N ALA A 90 1.33 -2.07 -7.02
CA ALA A 90 2.39 -2.49 -7.92
C ALA A 90 1.85 -2.92 -9.30
N ALA A 91 0.74 -3.67 -9.34
CA ALA A 91 0.05 -3.98 -10.59
C ALA A 91 -0.52 -2.71 -11.25
N ALA A 92 -1.02 -1.75 -10.46
CA ALA A 92 -1.47 -0.46 -10.98
C ALA A 92 -0.34 0.31 -11.66
N LEU A 93 0.87 0.32 -11.09
CA LEU A 93 2.06 0.91 -11.71
C LEU A 93 2.38 0.27 -13.06
N THR A 94 2.38 -1.06 -13.14
CA THR A 94 2.61 -1.77 -14.41
C THR A 94 1.49 -1.47 -15.43
N LEU A 95 0.22 -1.55 -15.02
CA LEU A 95 -0.92 -1.35 -15.92
C LEU A 95 -1.03 0.10 -16.41
N GLY A 96 -0.81 1.08 -15.55
CA GLY A 96 -0.79 2.50 -15.92
C GLY A 96 0.36 2.82 -16.88
N THR A 97 1.52 2.21 -16.67
CA THR A 97 2.66 2.32 -17.60
C THR A 97 2.32 1.69 -18.95
N ALA A 98 1.78 0.47 -18.95
CA ALA A 98 1.35 -0.21 -20.16
C ALA A 98 0.31 0.62 -20.93
N ALA A 99 -0.65 1.22 -20.25
CA ALA A 99 -1.65 2.11 -20.84
C ALA A 99 -1.02 3.31 -21.55
N CYS A 100 -0.02 3.95 -20.93
CA CYS A 100 0.72 5.07 -21.56
C CYS A 100 1.55 4.65 -22.78
N LEU A 101 1.95 3.38 -22.86
CA LEU A 101 2.73 2.81 -23.98
C LEU A 101 1.85 2.38 -25.13
N THR A 102 0.75 1.68 -24.84
CA THR A 102 -0.05 0.96 -25.86
C THR A 102 -1.30 1.70 -26.30
N GLY A 103 -1.82 2.60 -25.45
CA GLY A 103 -3.19 3.07 -25.64
C GLY A 103 -4.13 1.90 -25.80
N MET A 104 -5.08 2.01 -26.74
CA MET A 104 -6.09 0.99 -27.06
C MET A 104 -5.64 0.03 -28.20
N ASN A 105 -4.39 0.08 -28.64
CA ASN A 105 -3.92 -0.70 -29.79
C ASN A 105 -3.66 -2.16 -29.38
N PRO A 106 -4.38 -3.15 -29.94
CA PRO A 106 -4.25 -4.55 -29.55
C PRO A 106 -2.90 -5.19 -29.92
N ASP A 107 -2.23 -4.70 -30.97
CA ASP A 107 -0.93 -5.22 -31.36
C ASP A 107 0.16 -4.73 -30.40
N PHE A 108 0.08 -3.48 -29.95
CA PHE A 108 0.99 -2.93 -28.94
C PHE A 108 0.78 -3.60 -27.56
N ILE A 109 -0.47 -3.89 -27.17
CA ILE A 109 -0.79 -4.62 -25.93
C ILE A 109 -0.08 -5.98 -25.90
N LYS A 110 -0.09 -6.71 -27.02
CA LYS A 110 0.56 -8.02 -27.14
C LYS A 110 2.08 -7.96 -27.19
N SER A 111 2.64 -6.84 -27.67
CA SER A 111 4.08 -6.71 -27.86
C SER A 111 4.86 -6.49 -26.55
N ILE A 112 4.24 -5.85 -25.56
CA ILE A 112 4.92 -5.55 -24.30
C ILE A 112 5.43 -6.85 -23.64
N PRO A 113 6.69 -6.91 -23.17
CA PRO A 113 7.66 -5.79 -22.95
C PRO A 113 8.58 -5.44 -24.14
N ASP A 114 8.34 -5.99 -25.33
CA ASP A 114 9.07 -5.52 -26.53
C ASP A 114 8.46 -4.19 -27.00
N LEU A 115 9.26 -3.12 -26.89
CA LEU A 115 8.88 -1.75 -27.22
C LEU A 115 9.37 -1.30 -28.59
N THR A 116 9.70 -2.23 -29.49
CA THR A 116 10.12 -1.90 -30.86
C THR A 116 9.01 -1.10 -31.56
N GLY A 117 9.32 0.13 -31.98
CA GLY A 117 8.34 1.03 -32.60
C GLY A 117 7.40 1.75 -31.64
N LEU A 118 7.53 1.55 -30.33
CA LEU A 118 6.76 2.23 -29.30
C LEU A 118 7.60 3.30 -28.59
N LYS A 119 6.95 4.17 -27.82
CA LYS A 119 7.62 4.95 -26.79
C LYS A 119 8.26 4.00 -25.78
N SER A 120 9.40 4.39 -25.21
CA SER A 120 10.20 3.46 -24.41
C SER A 120 10.88 4.10 -23.20
N GLU A 121 10.60 5.37 -22.93
CA GLU A 121 11.26 6.12 -21.86
C GLU A 121 10.24 6.65 -20.86
N VAL A 122 10.59 6.56 -19.57
CA VAL A 122 9.84 7.12 -18.45
C VAL A 122 10.75 8.07 -17.69
N ILE A 123 10.34 9.34 -17.58
CA ILE A 123 11.08 10.34 -16.81
C ILE A 123 10.72 10.20 -15.33
N ILE A 124 11.74 10.22 -14.47
CA ILE A 124 11.59 10.16 -13.01
C ILE A 124 12.67 11.02 -12.35
N GLN A 125 12.36 11.66 -11.23
CA GLN A 125 13.41 12.31 -10.45
C GLN A 125 14.37 11.28 -9.85
N GLN A 126 15.66 11.54 -9.86
CA GLN A 126 16.69 10.65 -9.30
C GLN A 126 16.39 10.30 -7.83
N ALA A 127 15.95 11.28 -7.04
CA ALA A 127 15.56 11.10 -5.65
C ALA A 127 14.33 10.21 -5.45
N HIS A 128 13.55 9.96 -6.50
CA HIS A 128 12.37 9.08 -6.48
C HIS A 128 12.70 7.64 -6.92
N ARG A 129 13.96 7.33 -7.24
CA ARG A 129 14.38 5.98 -7.65
C ARG A 129 14.48 5.05 -6.44
N TYR A 130 13.64 4.01 -6.39
CA TYR A 130 13.71 2.96 -5.38
C TYR A 130 12.98 1.68 -5.83
N GLY A 131 12.93 0.65 -4.98
CA GLY A 131 12.54 -0.70 -5.37
C GLY A 131 11.19 -0.86 -6.08
N TYR A 132 10.22 0.02 -5.84
CA TYR A 132 8.89 -0.07 -6.46
C TYR A 132 8.86 0.37 -7.93
N ASP A 133 9.88 1.09 -8.42
CA ASP A 133 9.98 1.42 -9.85
C ASP A 133 10.16 0.18 -10.74
N HIS A 134 10.48 -0.97 -10.11
CA HIS A 134 10.55 -2.26 -10.80
C HIS A 134 9.22 -2.59 -11.51
N ALA A 135 8.09 -2.27 -10.90
CA ALA A 135 6.77 -2.50 -11.50
C ALA A 135 6.58 -1.74 -12.83
N VAL A 136 7.16 -0.54 -12.95
CA VAL A 136 7.18 0.26 -14.18
C VAL A 136 8.15 -0.34 -15.20
N ARG A 137 9.35 -0.72 -14.75
CA ARG A 137 10.40 -1.33 -15.61
C ARG A 137 9.99 -2.69 -16.20
N ASN A 138 9.04 -3.40 -15.58
CA ASN A 138 8.48 -4.65 -16.12
C ASN A 138 7.86 -4.47 -17.52
N CYS A 139 7.43 -3.26 -17.87
CA CYS A 139 6.94 -2.93 -19.21
C CYS A 139 8.03 -2.79 -20.27
N GLY A 140 9.31 -2.97 -19.92
CA GLY A 140 10.45 -2.84 -20.84
C GLY A 140 11.01 -1.42 -20.97
N VAL A 141 10.47 -0.45 -20.25
CA VAL A 141 10.87 0.97 -20.35
C VAL A 141 12.24 1.24 -19.75
N LYS A 142 12.92 2.24 -20.32
CA LYS A 142 14.11 2.85 -19.75
C LYS A 142 13.72 4.01 -18.83
N MET A 143 14.22 4.00 -17.60
CA MET A 143 14.05 5.11 -16.67
C MET A 143 15.06 6.22 -17.00
N ILE A 144 14.57 7.42 -17.23
CA ILE A 144 15.38 8.63 -17.49
C ILE A 144 15.36 9.47 -16.22
N GLU A 145 16.50 9.51 -15.56
CA GLU A 145 16.66 10.22 -14.29
C GLU A 145 16.93 11.70 -14.51
N VAL A 146 16.22 12.55 -13.78
CA VAL A 146 16.36 14.01 -13.79
C VAL A 146 16.48 14.53 -12.36
N ILE A 147 17.11 15.69 -12.17
CA ILE A 147 17.27 16.35 -10.87
C ILE A 147 16.52 17.67 -10.85
N THR A 148 16.72 18.48 -11.89
CA THR A 148 16.17 19.83 -12.01
C THR A 148 15.06 19.90 -13.06
N VAL A 149 14.37 21.04 -13.12
CA VAL A 149 13.40 21.35 -14.18
C VAL A 149 14.10 21.39 -15.53
N GLU A 150 15.30 21.96 -15.61
CA GLU A 150 16.10 22.05 -16.83
C GLU A 150 16.48 20.65 -17.35
N ASP A 151 16.88 19.74 -16.46
CA ASP A 151 17.16 18.35 -16.84
C ASP A 151 15.91 17.67 -17.42
N LEU A 152 14.74 17.91 -16.80
CA LEU A 152 13.47 17.34 -17.26
C LEU A 152 13.11 17.88 -18.64
N GLU A 153 13.22 19.19 -18.86
CA GLU A 153 12.96 19.83 -20.15
C GLU A 153 13.84 19.26 -21.26
N LEU A 154 15.14 19.00 -20.97
CA LEU A 154 16.08 18.41 -21.91
C LEU A 154 15.83 16.90 -22.13
N ALA A 155 15.30 16.20 -21.15
CA ALA A 155 15.01 14.76 -21.23
C ALA A 155 13.79 14.43 -22.08
N VAL A 156 12.83 15.37 -22.20
CA VAL A 156 11.62 15.18 -22.97
C VAL A 156 11.94 15.02 -24.45
N ASN A 157 11.49 13.91 -25.02
CA ASN A 157 11.65 13.61 -26.45
C ASN A 157 10.49 12.72 -26.95
N GLU A 158 10.51 12.36 -28.23
CA GLU A 158 9.47 11.56 -28.88
C GLU A 158 9.30 10.14 -28.30
N ARG A 159 10.33 9.60 -27.62
CA ARG A 159 10.28 8.31 -26.95
C ARG A 159 9.70 8.39 -25.54
N THR A 160 9.47 9.58 -25.00
CA THR A 160 8.92 9.76 -23.64
C THR A 160 7.47 9.30 -23.59
N ALA A 161 7.18 8.25 -22.83
CA ALA A 161 5.85 7.68 -22.67
C ALA A 161 5.06 8.34 -21.54
N MET A 162 5.69 8.56 -20.39
CA MET A 162 5.09 9.18 -19.22
C MET A 162 6.15 9.76 -18.28
N MET A 163 5.68 10.50 -17.28
CA MET A 163 6.47 11.03 -16.17
C MET A 163 5.97 10.39 -14.87
N LEU A 164 6.87 9.75 -14.10
CA LEU A 164 6.56 9.02 -12.88
C LEU A 164 6.92 9.83 -11.64
N TYR A 165 6.02 9.85 -10.67
CA TYR A 165 6.18 10.52 -9.40
C TYR A 165 5.90 9.56 -8.24
N PHE A 166 6.81 9.44 -7.28
CA PHE A 166 6.58 8.72 -6.04
C PHE A 166 6.33 9.71 -4.92
N ASN A 167 5.10 9.72 -4.38
CA ASN A 167 4.69 10.75 -3.45
C ASN A 167 5.44 10.69 -2.11
N ASP A 168 5.82 9.51 -1.65
CA ASP A 168 6.61 9.32 -0.42
C ASP A 168 8.01 9.94 -0.52
N ALA A 169 8.52 10.18 -1.72
CA ALA A 169 9.79 10.86 -1.99
C ALA A 169 9.65 12.38 -2.27
N GLU A 170 8.47 12.96 -2.13
CA GLU A 170 8.18 14.40 -2.38
C GLU A 170 9.18 15.34 -1.71
N SER A 171 9.58 15.04 -0.47
CA SER A 171 10.53 15.87 0.28
C SER A 171 11.95 15.83 -0.27
N LEU A 172 12.31 14.75 -0.95
CA LEU A 172 13.66 14.49 -1.46
C LEU A 172 13.88 15.07 -2.86
N GLY A 173 12.82 15.09 -3.69
CA GLY A 173 12.88 15.62 -5.05
C GLY A 173 12.93 17.16 -5.09
N GLN A 174 13.62 17.72 -6.08
CA GLN A 174 13.64 19.18 -6.31
C GLN A 174 12.34 19.65 -6.95
N ILE A 175 11.82 18.92 -7.95
CA ILE A 175 10.60 19.25 -8.67
C ILE A 175 9.39 18.77 -7.85
N LYS A 176 8.61 19.71 -7.33
CA LYS A 176 7.46 19.39 -6.48
C LYS A 176 6.25 18.97 -7.32
N ALA A 177 5.32 18.22 -6.72
CA ALA A 177 4.19 17.61 -7.40
C ALA A 177 3.42 18.55 -8.33
N LYS A 178 3.10 19.77 -7.87
CA LYS A 178 2.38 20.77 -8.70
C LYS A 178 3.16 21.19 -9.95
N GLU A 179 4.46 21.41 -9.81
CA GLU A 179 5.34 21.76 -10.91
C GLU A 179 5.52 20.59 -11.87
N PHE A 180 5.67 19.39 -11.33
CA PHE A 180 5.76 18.15 -12.12
C PHE A 180 4.52 17.94 -13.01
N VAL A 181 3.33 18.14 -12.45
CA VAL A 181 2.05 18.12 -13.20
C VAL A 181 2.01 19.22 -14.27
N ALA A 182 2.46 20.43 -13.95
CA ALA A 182 2.49 21.54 -14.92
C ALA A 182 3.41 21.24 -16.11
N LEU A 183 4.58 20.61 -15.85
CA LEU A 183 5.53 20.17 -16.88
C LEU A 183 4.91 19.07 -17.74
N GLY A 184 4.25 18.07 -17.15
CA GLY A 184 3.54 17.06 -17.92
C GLY A 184 2.51 17.65 -18.88
N LYS A 185 1.70 18.61 -18.39
CA LYS A 185 0.72 19.32 -19.22
C LYS A 185 1.39 20.15 -20.34
N LYS A 186 2.47 20.87 -20.03
CA LYS A 186 3.24 21.65 -21.00
C LYS A 186 3.71 20.78 -22.17
N HIS A 187 4.25 19.60 -21.87
CA HIS A 187 4.79 18.68 -22.85
C HIS A 187 3.78 17.67 -23.40
N ARG A 188 2.54 17.66 -22.88
CA ARG A 188 1.49 16.69 -23.24
C ARG A 188 1.93 15.24 -22.97
N ILE A 189 2.64 15.04 -21.88
CA ILE A 189 3.11 13.73 -21.42
C ILE A 189 2.29 13.35 -20.16
N PRO A 190 1.69 12.16 -20.13
CA PRO A 190 0.96 11.71 -18.94
C PRO A 190 1.84 11.70 -17.69
N THR A 191 1.26 12.13 -16.57
CA THR A 191 1.87 12.11 -15.25
C THR A 191 1.23 11.04 -14.39
N PHE A 192 2.04 10.21 -13.74
CA PHE A 192 1.57 9.13 -12.88
C PHE A 192 2.13 9.28 -11.47
N ASN A 193 1.26 9.36 -10.45
CA ASN A 193 1.65 9.45 -9.04
C ASN A 193 1.39 8.13 -8.30
N ASP A 194 2.44 7.59 -7.69
CA ASP A 194 2.28 6.54 -6.67
C ASP A 194 1.99 7.18 -5.31
N ALA A 195 0.75 7.06 -4.87
CA ALA A 195 0.24 7.50 -3.58
C ALA A 195 -0.19 6.30 -2.71
N ALA A 196 0.44 5.14 -2.86
CA ALA A 196 0.02 3.88 -2.26
C ALA A 196 -0.11 3.92 -0.73
N ALA A 197 0.63 4.79 -0.03
CA ALA A 197 0.64 4.88 1.43
C ALA A 197 0.06 6.21 1.98
N GLU A 198 -0.60 7.01 1.15
CA GLU A 198 -1.00 8.38 1.49
C GLU A 198 -2.33 8.47 2.25
N VAL A 199 -3.05 7.40 2.43
CA VAL A 199 -4.25 7.38 3.26
C VAL A 199 -4.02 6.56 4.54
N PRO A 200 -4.40 7.11 5.72
CA PRO A 200 -5.04 8.41 5.96
C PRO A 200 -4.11 9.61 5.72
N PRO A 201 -4.63 10.87 5.61
CA PRO A 201 -6.02 11.30 5.80
C PRO A 201 -6.90 11.07 4.55
N THR A 202 -8.21 11.05 4.74
CA THR A 202 -9.20 10.80 3.66
C THR A 202 -9.09 11.80 2.52
N SER A 203 -8.70 13.03 2.80
CA SER A 203 -8.53 14.09 1.79
C SER A 203 -7.55 13.72 0.68
N GLN A 204 -6.59 12.87 0.94
CA GLN A 204 -5.59 12.44 -0.04
C GLN A 204 -6.18 11.61 -1.18
N LEU A 205 -7.29 10.89 -0.95
CA LEU A 205 -7.99 10.17 -2.03
C LEU A 205 -8.45 11.09 -3.17
N PHE A 206 -8.68 12.36 -2.87
CA PHE A 206 -9.18 13.37 -3.81
C PHE A 206 -8.08 14.32 -4.29
N HIS A 207 -6.97 14.38 -3.57
CA HIS A 207 -6.00 15.46 -3.69
C HIS A 207 -5.24 15.40 -5.03
N TYR A 208 -4.69 14.27 -5.37
CA TYR A 208 -3.74 14.14 -6.49
C TYR A 208 -4.43 14.21 -7.85
N THR A 209 -5.63 13.63 -7.99
CA THR A 209 -6.44 13.75 -9.21
C THR A 209 -6.89 15.19 -9.41
N LYS A 210 -7.34 15.89 -8.33
CA LYS A 210 -7.67 17.32 -8.37
C LYS A 210 -6.47 18.22 -8.64
N MET A 211 -5.27 17.82 -8.21
CA MET A 211 -4.02 18.52 -8.55
C MET A 211 -3.73 18.43 -10.04
N GLY A 212 -4.19 17.38 -10.71
CA GLY A 212 -4.13 17.18 -12.15
C GLY A 212 -3.14 16.13 -12.62
N PHE A 213 -2.75 15.19 -11.76
CA PHE A 213 -2.10 13.96 -12.22
C PHE A 213 -3.05 13.18 -13.13
N ASP A 214 -2.52 12.65 -14.23
CA ASP A 214 -3.30 11.87 -15.19
C ASP A 214 -3.65 10.48 -14.65
N LEU A 215 -2.74 9.88 -13.86
CA LEU A 215 -2.93 8.62 -13.15
C LEU A 215 -2.45 8.73 -11.70
N VAL A 216 -3.17 8.07 -10.80
CA VAL A 216 -2.83 7.96 -9.36
C VAL A 216 -3.11 6.55 -8.89
N THR A 217 -2.23 5.97 -8.05
CA THR A 217 -2.50 4.66 -7.45
C THR A 217 -2.52 4.72 -5.93
N PHE A 218 -3.42 3.93 -5.33
CA PHE A 218 -3.51 3.66 -3.89
C PHE A 218 -3.49 2.16 -3.61
N SER A 219 -2.89 1.77 -2.48
CA SER A 219 -2.94 0.38 -2.01
C SER A 219 -4.23 0.13 -1.22
N GLY A 220 -5.00 -0.88 -1.61
CA GLY A 220 -6.25 -1.23 -0.94
C GLY A 220 -6.06 -1.86 0.44
N GLY A 221 -4.98 -2.60 0.65
CA GLY A 221 -4.69 -3.29 1.91
C GLY A 221 -3.99 -2.44 2.98
N LYS A 222 -3.71 -1.16 2.71
CA LYS A 222 -3.12 -0.23 3.69
C LYS A 222 -4.22 0.49 4.49
N GLY A 223 -4.22 1.82 4.50
CA GLY A 223 -5.18 2.62 5.27
C GLY A 223 -6.64 2.43 4.88
N LEU A 224 -6.92 2.00 3.67
CA LEU A 224 -8.27 1.66 3.22
C LEU A 224 -8.84 0.40 3.88
N ARG A 225 -7.98 -0.46 4.43
CA ARG A 225 -8.36 -1.72 5.09
C ARG A 225 -9.28 -2.61 4.24
N GLY A 226 -9.03 -2.61 2.93
CA GLY A 226 -9.58 -3.55 1.96
C GLY A 226 -8.72 -4.82 1.86
N PRO A 227 -8.99 -5.69 0.85
CA PRO A 227 -8.16 -6.87 0.60
C PRO A 227 -6.70 -6.48 0.38
N GLN A 228 -5.77 -7.18 1.02
CA GLN A 228 -4.34 -6.87 0.97
C GLN A 228 -3.78 -6.84 -0.47
N SER A 229 -4.24 -7.76 -1.28
CA SER A 229 -3.85 -7.90 -2.69
C SER A 229 -4.53 -6.90 -3.62
N ALA A 230 -5.54 -6.14 -3.18
CA ALA A 230 -6.22 -5.15 -4.00
C ALA A 230 -5.54 -3.77 -3.98
N GLY A 231 -5.72 -3.02 -5.06
CA GLY A 231 -5.29 -1.63 -5.20
C GLY A 231 -6.23 -0.87 -6.12
N LEU A 232 -6.01 0.42 -6.25
CA LEU A 232 -6.78 1.31 -7.11
C LEU A 232 -5.84 2.03 -8.08
N LEU A 233 -6.20 2.06 -9.34
CA LEU A 233 -5.66 2.98 -10.35
C LEU A 233 -6.77 3.96 -10.71
N LEU A 234 -6.52 5.26 -10.50
CA LEU A 234 -7.46 6.36 -10.72
C LEU A 234 -6.94 7.27 -11.81
N GLY A 235 -7.79 7.93 -12.55
CA GLY A 235 -7.38 9.00 -13.44
C GLY A 235 -8.19 9.14 -14.70
N ARG A 236 -7.53 9.56 -15.78
CA ARG A 236 -8.15 9.82 -17.07
C ARG A 236 -8.80 8.58 -17.67
N THR A 237 -10.01 8.76 -18.18
CA THR A 237 -10.81 7.67 -18.75
C THR A 237 -10.06 6.88 -19.83
N ASP A 238 -9.42 7.56 -20.77
CA ASP A 238 -8.69 6.92 -21.88
C ASP A 238 -7.53 6.04 -21.40
N LEU A 239 -6.82 6.46 -20.35
CA LEU A 239 -5.71 5.68 -19.76
C LEU A 239 -6.24 4.51 -18.92
N ILE A 240 -7.34 4.68 -18.21
CA ILE A 240 -7.97 3.59 -17.43
C ILE A 240 -8.55 2.53 -18.37
N GLU A 241 -9.19 2.91 -19.46
CA GLU A 241 -9.67 1.98 -20.49
C GLU A 241 -8.51 1.17 -21.12
N ALA A 242 -7.41 1.85 -21.46
CA ALA A 242 -6.20 1.20 -21.95
C ALA A 242 -5.59 0.25 -20.90
N ALA A 243 -5.59 0.64 -19.62
CA ALA A 243 -5.13 -0.23 -18.52
C ALA A 243 -6.01 -1.48 -18.38
N CYS A 244 -7.34 -1.36 -18.54
CA CYS A 244 -8.27 -2.50 -18.55
C CYS A 244 -7.92 -3.50 -19.65
N LEU A 245 -7.57 -3.05 -20.85
CA LEU A 245 -7.19 -3.93 -21.96
C LEU A 245 -5.85 -4.64 -21.71
N ASN A 246 -4.94 -4.00 -20.98
CA ASN A 246 -3.66 -4.59 -20.57
C ASN A 246 -3.78 -5.52 -19.36
N ASN A 247 -4.96 -5.63 -18.73
CA ASN A 247 -5.18 -6.39 -17.50
C ASN A 247 -5.87 -7.74 -17.75
N SER A 248 -5.90 -8.59 -16.73
CA SER A 248 -6.77 -9.75 -16.64
C SER A 248 -8.26 -9.33 -16.75
N PRO A 249 -9.14 -10.07 -17.49
CA PRO A 249 -8.93 -11.43 -17.97
C PRO A 249 -8.35 -11.56 -19.40
N ASN A 250 -7.88 -10.46 -20.02
CA ASN A 250 -7.32 -10.52 -21.37
C ASN A 250 -6.08 -11.45 -21.39
N SER A 251 -6.08 -12.46 -22.27
CA SER A 251 -5.13 -13.58 -22.20
C SER A 251 -3.72 -13.22 -22.69
N ASP A 252 -3.63 -12.33 -23.68
CA ASP A 252 -2.37 -11.94 -24.32
C ASP A 252 -2.04 -10.48 -23.98
N SER A 253 -1.73 -10.26 -22.72
CA SER A 253 -1.40 -8.95 -22.16
C SER A 253 -0.46 -9.08 -20.96
N ILE A 254 0.32 -8.04 -20.68
CA ILE A 254 1.27 -8.01 -19.56
C ILE A 254 0.60 -8.25 -18.20
N GLY A 255 -0.62 -7.77 -18.04
CA GLY A 255 -1.41 -7.90 -16.80
C GLY A 255 -2.20 -9.19 -16.68
N ARG A 256 -2.06 -10.17 -17.59
CA ARG A 256 -2.82 -11.43 -17.51
C ARG A 256 -2.65 -12.15 -16.18
N GLY A 257 -1.49 -12.07 -15.57
CA GLY A 257 -1.20 -12.63 -14.24
C GLY A 257 -1.80 -11.84 -13.07
N PHE A 258 -2.22 -10.61 -13.27
CA PHE A 258 -2.71 -9.69 -12.23
C PHE A 258 -4.22 -9.88 -12.00
N LYS A 259 -4.61 -11.10 -11.67
CA LYS A 259 -6.03 -11.43 -11.43
C LYS A 259 -6.52 -10.73 -10.16
N VAL A 260 -7.67 -10.08 -10.28
CA VAL A 260 -8.45 -9.63 -9.14
C VAL A 260 -9.71 -10.49 -9.10
N SER A 261 -9.96 -11.14 -7.98
CA SER A 261 -11.13 -12.00 -7.82
C SER A 261 -12.41 -11.17 -7.62
N LYS A 262 -13.58 -11.78 -7.82
CA LYS A 262 -14.86 -11.12 -7.54
C LYS A 262 -15.00 -10.73 -6.07
N GLU A 263 -14.41 -11.51 -5.18
CA GLU A 263 -14.34 -11.23 -3.75
C GLU A 263 -13.54 -9.96 -3.47
N GLU A 264 -12.38 -9.81 -4.11
CA GLU A 264 -11.52 -8.64 -3.97
C GLU A 264 -12.16 -7.38 -4.58
N LEU A 265 -12.84 -7.51 -5.72
CA LEU A 265 -13.58 -6.41 -6.34
C LEU A 265 -14.67 -5.86 -5.40
N ILE A 266 -15.52 -6.74 -4.90
CA ILE A 266 -16.59 -6.38 -3.94
C ILE A 266 -15.97 -5.88 -2.62
N GLY A 267 -14.95 -6.58 -2.10
CA GLY A 267 -14.25 -6.19 -0.89
C GLY A 267 -13.65 -4.78 -1.00
N MET A 268 -13.05 -4.44 -2.14
CA MET A 268 -12.46 -3.11 -2.35
C MET A 268 -13.54 -2.02 -2.43
N MET A 269 -14.66 -2.29 -3.11
CA MET A 269 -15.78 -1.36 -3.16
C MET A 269 -16.34 -1.08 -1.75
N VAL A 270 -16.61 -2.12 -0.98
CA VAL A 270 -17.12 -1.98 0.39
C VAL A 270 -16.09 -1.28 1.29
N ALA A 271 -14.81 -1.58 1.14
CA ALA A 271 -13.74 -0.90 1.87
C ALA A 271 -13.78 0.62 1.61
N MET A 272 -13.98 1.05 0.36
CA MET A 272 -14.14 2.48 0.01
C MET A 272 -15.38 3.08 0.64
N GLU A 273 -16.52 2.38 0.62
CA GLU A 273 -17.77 2.87 1.23
C GLU A 273 -17.65 3.00 2.75
N VAL A 274 -17.01 2.05 3.41
CA VAL A 274 -16.74 2.09 4.86
C VAL A 274 -15.76 3.23 5.16
N TYR A 275 -14.64 3.30 4.44
CA TYR A 275 -13.59 4.28 4.67
C TYR A 275 -14.11 5.73 4.58
N LEU A 276 -14.94 6.04 3.59
CA LEU A 276 -15.50 7.38 3.39
C LEU A 276 -16.59 7.77 4.42
N LYS A 277 -17.20 6.78 5.09
CA LYS A 277 -18.20 7.02 6.14
C LYS A 277 -17.59 7.10 7.54
N ARG A 278 -16.29 6.79 7.69
CA ARG A 278 -15.63 6.73 9.01
C ARG A 278 -15.55 8.11 9.66
N GLU A 279 -15.68 8.11 10.96
CA GLU A 279 -15.38 9.28 11.79
C GLU A 279 -13.85 9.38 12.01
N THR A 280 -13.16 9.96 11.03
CA THR A 280 -11.68 10.11 11.04
C THR A 280 -11.18 10.82 12.30
N PHE A 281 -11.99 11.69 12.90
CA PHE A 281 -11.66 12.40 14.13
C PHE A 281 -11.58 11.47 15.35
N ALA A 282 -12.53 10.55 15.51
CA ALA A 282 -12.51 9.59 16.63
C ALA A 282 -11.32 8.64 16.54
N GLU A 283 -10.93 8.24 15.33
CA GLU A 283 -9.75 7.39 15.13
C GLU A 283 -8.44 8.10 15.43
N SER A 284 -8.29 9.35 15.00
CA SER A 284 -7.05 10.12 15.30
C SER A 284 -6.87 10.31 16.80
N HIS A 285 -7.93 10.60 17.54
CA HIS A 285 -7.89 10.69 19.00
C HIS A 285 -7.50 9.35 19.67
N GLU A 286 -8.01 8.23 19.14
CA GLU A 286 -7.62 6.91 19.66
C GLU A 286 -6.14 6.60 19.38
N TRP A 287 -5.61 6.97 18.22
CA TRP A 287 -4.18 6.82 17.93
C TRP A 287 -3.31 7.69 18.83
N GLU A 288 -3.70 8.95 19.09
CA GLU A 288 -3.03 9.84 20.04
C GLU A 288 -3.06 9.26 21.45
N ARG A 289 -4.21 8.75 21.92
CA ARG A 289 -4.33 8.09 23.22
C ARG A 289 -3.37 6.88 23.31
N ARG A 290 -3.31 6.03 22.27
CA ARG A 290 -2.41 4.87 22.25
C ARG A 290 -0.95 5.30 22.31
N ALA A 291 -0.57 6.34 21.57
CA ALA A 291 0.78 6.88 21.62
C ALA A 291 1.14 7.38 23.03
N THR A 292 0.23 8.12 23.67
CA THR A 292 0.39 8.59 25.05
C THR A 292 0.55 7.43 26.05
N VAL A 293 -0.27 6.38 25.95
CA VAL A 293 -0.16 5.19 26.84
C VAL A 293 1.23 4.56 26.75
N ILE A 294 1.80 4.46 25.54
CA ILE A 294 3.13 3.89 25.35
C ILE A 294 4.20 4.83 25.93
N THR A 295 4.16 6.13 25.62
CA THR A 295 5.16 7.08 26.13
C THR A 295 5.12 7.20 27.64
N ASP A 296 3.93 7.27 28.24
CA ASP A 296 3.75 7.33 29.70
C ASP A 296 4.32 6.09 30.40
N SER A 297 4.19 4.92 29.77
CA SER A 297 4.75 3.68 30.31
C SER A 297 6.27 3.70 30.41
N LEU A 298 6.95 4.54 29.64
CA LEU A 298 8.42 4.66 29.59
C LEU A 298 8.96 5.77 30.50
N VAL A 299 8.10 6.58 31.10
CA VAL A 299 8.48 7.61 32.06
C VAL A 299 9.25 7.00 33.24
N GLY A 300 10.36 7.65 33.61
CA GLY A 300 11.24 7.22 34.71
C GLY A 300 12.38 6.28 34.27
N ILE A 301 12.48 5.93 33.00
CA ILE A 301 13.68 5.27 32.43
C ILE A 301 14.61 6.38 31.92
N THR A 302 15.65 6.73 32.71
CA THR A 302 16.45 7.94 32.48
C THR A 302 17.33 7.90 31.22
N ALA A 303 17.65 6.70 30.72
CA ALA A 303 18.56 6.52 29.61
C ALA A 303 17.89 6.61 28.23
N ILE A 304 16.58 6.83 28.17
CA ILE A 304 15.83 6.93 26.91
C ILE A 304 15.11 8.28 26.79
N THR A 305 14.89 8.72 25.55
CA THR A 305 14.00 9.82 25.20
C THR A 305 12.88 9.33 24.30
N THR A 306 11.68 9.88 24.44
CA THR A 306 10.52 9.54 23.64
C THR A 306 9.93 10.78 22.98
N GLU A 307 9.51 10.64 21.72
CA GLU A 307 8.85 11.69 20.96
C GLU A 307 7.64 11.09 20.22
N ILE A 308 6.47 11.74 20.33
CA ILE A 308 5.34 11.42 19.45
C ILE A 308 5.46 12.31 18.21
N TYR A 309 5.51 11.71 17.03
CA TYR A 309 5.58 12.43 15.76
C TYR A 309 4.62 11.85 14.73
N VAL A 310 4.21 12.67 13.76
CA VAL A 310 3.41 12.27 12.61
C VAL A 310 4.25 12.47 11.36
N PRO A 311 4.54 11.43 10.57
CA PRO A 311 5.23 11.60 9.30
C PRO A 311 4.47 12.58 8.41
N PRO A 312 5.15 13.55 7.77
CA PRO A 312 4.48 14.55 6.92
C PRO A 312 3.92 13.94 5.63
N ILE A 313 4.49 12.83 5.19
CA ILE A 313 4.18 12.11 3.96
C ILE A 313 4.12 10.62 4.27
N ALA A 314 3.23 9.90 3.63
CA ALA A 314 2.98 8.46 3.81
C ALA A 314 2.72 8.06 5.28
N ASN A 315 1.76 7.18 5.50
CA ASN A 315 1.41 6.73 6.85
C ASN A 315 1.25 7.91 7.85
N HIS A 316 0.52 8.95 7.45
CA HIS A 316 0.32 10.19 8.22
C HIS A 316 -0.55 9.93 9.48
N VAL A 317 0.04 9.22 10.43
CA VAL A 317 -0.56 8.79 11.69
C VAL A 317 0.49 8.89 12.81
N PRO A 318 0.10 9.02 14.09
CA PRO A 318 1.05 9.10 15.19
C PRO A 318 1.96 7.86 15.27
N HIS A 319 3.26 8.14 15.43
CA HIS A 319 4.29 7.16 15.74
C HIS A 319 5.03 7.61 16.99
N ILE A 320 5.66 6.69 17.70
CA ILE A 320 6.54 6.99 18.83
C ILE A 320 7.96 6.68 18.40
N ARG A 321 8.83 7.68 18.46
CA ARG A 321 10.29 7.53 18.38
C ARG A 321 10.83 7.32 19.77
N ILE A 322 11.68 6.30 19.95
CA ILE A 322 12.39 6.01 21.19
C ILE A 322 13.87 5.99 20.86
N GLU A 323 14.64 6.87 21.51
CA GLU A 323 16.08 7.03 21.27
C GLU A 323 16.85 6.81 22.57
N TRP A 324 18.07 6.24 22.46
CA TRP A 324 18.97 6.03 23.59
C TRP A 324 20.43 6.00 23.15
N ASP A 325 21.35 6.16 24.12
CA ASP A 325 22.77 5.92 23.90
C ASP A 325 23.08 4.43 24.10
N LYS A 326 23.70 3.82 23.09
CA LYS A 326 24.11 2.41 23.11
C LYS A 326 25.07 2.11 24.25
N ALA A 327 25.96 3.04 24.60
CA ALA A 327 26.95 2.84 25.65
C ALA A 327 26.30 2.80 27.04
N GLU A 328 25.23 3.57 27.27
CA GLU A 328 24.52 3.62 28.55
C GLU A 328 23.71 2.34 28.79
N LEU A 329 22.91 1.92 27.80
CA LEU A 329 22.02 0.77 27.95
C LEU A 329 22.65 -0.57 27.52
N LYS A 330 23.78 -0.54 26.83
CA LYS A 330 24.39 -1.74 26.21
C LYS A 330 23.36 -2.55 25.42
N LEU A 331 22.52 -1.83 24.68
CA LEU A 331 21.36 -2.37 23.96
C LEU A 331 21.32 -1.76 22.57
N THR A 332 21.20 -2.58 21.54
CA THR A 332 21.02 -2.13 20.15
C THR A 332 19.54 -2.14 19.76
N ALA A 333 19.20 -1.36 18.74
CA ALA A 333 17.85 -1.34 18.17
C ALA A 333 17.42 -2.73 17.67
N ASP A 334 18.34 -3.49 17.07
CA ASP A 334 18.08 -4.86 16.61
C ASP A 334 17.81 -5.83 17.77
N GLU A 335 18.50 -5.67 18.90
CA GLU A 335 18.22 -6.49 20.08
C GLU A 335 16.86 -6.17 20.68
N VAL A 336 16.41 -4.88 20.68
CA VAL A 336 15.06 -4.51 21.09
C VAL A 336 14.03 -5.15 20.15
N ARG A 337 14.19 -5.00 18.84
CA ARG A 337 13.29 -5.62 17.84
C ARG A 337 13.23 -7.13 18.03
N LYS A 338 14.39 -7.79 18.22
CA LYS A 338 14.46 -9.23 18.44
C LYS A 338 13.73 -9.66 19.71
N GLN A 339 13.95 -8.99 20.84
CA GLN A 339 13.30 -9.32 22.11
C GLN A 339 11.77 -9.13 22.06
N LEU A 340 11.27 -8.13 21.31
CA LEU A 340 9.84 -7.93 21.10
C LEU A 340 9.27 -9.03 20.21
N ARG A 341 9.93 -9.35 19.10
CA ARG A 341 9.52 -10.38 18.13
C ARG A 341 9.51 -11.78 18.74
N GLU A 342 10.53 -12.14 19.52
CA GLU A 342 10.66 -13.47 20.14
C GLU A 342 9.83 -13.62 21.42
N GLY A 343 9.25 -12.53 21.94
CA GLY A 343 8.40 -12.50 23.13
C GLY A 343 7.06 -13.18 22.95
N GLN A 344 6.30 -13.23 24.09
CA GLN A 344 4.92 -13.71 24.15
C GLN A 344 4.01 -12.62 24.71
N PRO A 345 3.10 -12.04 23.91
CA PRO A 345 2.95 -12.24 22.45
C PRO A 345 4.13 -11.69 21.67
N SER A 346 4.27 -12.12 20.40
CA SER A 346 5.19 -11.52 19.44
C SER A 346 4.73 -10.12 19.08
N ILE A 347 5.65 -9.15 19.04
CA ILE A 347 5.37 -7.76 18.69
C ILE A 347 6.33 -7.34 17.58
N GLU A 348 5.80 -6.87 16.45
CA GLU A 348 6.58 -6.26 15.38
C GLU A 348 6.43 -4.73 15.43
N ILE A 349 7.57 -4.04 15.39
CA ILE A 349 7.65 -2.57 15.34
C ILE A 349 8.19 -2.11 14.00
N VAL A 350 8.17 -0.81 13.72
CA VAL A 350 8.60 -0.25 12.43
C VAL A 350 9.99 -0.79 12.03
N PRO A 351 10.14 -1.40 10.84
CA PRO A 351 11.44 -1.86 10.36
C PRO A 351 12.43 -0.71 10.23
N ASP A 352 13.70 -1.01 10.44
CA ASP A 352 14.76 -0.02 10.23
C ASP A 352 14.92 0.27 8.74
N SER A 353 14.91 1.54 8.38
CA SER A 353 15.20 2.02 7.03
C SER A 353 16.56 2.73 6.93
N SER A 354 17.23 2.95 8.07
CA SER A 354 18.50 3.67 8.15
C SER A 354 19.61 2.74 8.64
N PRO A 355 20.84 2.85 8.15
CA PRO A 355 21.97 2.18 8.77
C PRO A 355 22.11 2.70 10.21
N ALA A 356 22.13 1.78 11.18
CA ALA A 356 22.25 2.12 12.59
C ALA A 356 23.44 3.05 12.83
N ALA A 357 23.20 4.21 13.43
CA ALA A 357 24.29 5.05 13.91
C ALA A 357 25.02 4.29 15.02
N ASP A 358 26.35 4.26 14.99
CA ASP A 358 27.15 3.44 15.93
C ASP A 358 26.93 3.81 17.41
N VAL A 359 26.51 5.04 17.70
CA VAL A 359 26.41 5.56 19.06
C VAL A 359 24.95 5.71 19.52
N ARG A 360 24.12 6.43 18.74
CA ARG A 360 22.71 6.69 19.10
C ARG A 360 21.83 5.65 18.43
N GLN A 361 21.01 4.98 19.22
CA GLN A 361 20.08 3.97 18.75
C GLN A 361 18.67 4.55 18.72
N GLU A 362 17.87 4.11 17.76
CA GLU A 362 16.50 4.54 17.58
C GLU A 362 15.59 3.37 17.18
N ILE A 363 14.38 3.35 17.71
CA ILE A 363 13.27 2.56 17.19
C ILE A 363 12.03 3.44 17.01
N SER A 364 11.18 3.04 16.08
CA SER A 364 9.87 3.65 15.90
C SER A 364 8.76 2.64 16.14
N VAL A 365 7.67 3.06 16.79
CA VAL A 365 6.52 2.26 17.14
C VAL A 365 5.27 2.90 16.53
N GLY A 366 4.58 2.17 15.67
CA GLY A 366 3.30 2.58 15.09
C GLY A 366 2.13 2.15 15.98
N VAL A 367 1.08 2.98 16.06
CA VAL A 367 -0.06 2.72 16.94
C VAL A 367 -1.37 2.39 16.23
N TRP A 368 -1.45 2.65 14.93
CA TRP A 368 -2.71 2.65 14.19
C TRP A 368 -3.22 1.26 13.80
N GLN A 369 -2.35 0.24 13.76
CA GLN A 369 -2.75 -1.14 13.49
C GLN A 369 -3.06 -1.95 14.77
N LEU A 370 -2.77 -1.40 15.96
CA LEU A 370 -3.06 -2.05 17.23
C LEU A 370 -4.56 -2.31 17.40
N GLN A 371 -4.89 -3.50 17.88
CA GLN A 371 -6.25 -3.86 18.22
C GLN A 371 -6.59 -3.48 19.68
N PRO A 372 -7.88 -3.45 20.07
CA PRO A 372 -8.26 -3.17 21.46
C PRO A 372 -7.53 -4.06 22.46
N GLY A 373 -6.91 -3.45 23.47
CA GLY A 373 -6.13 -4.13 24.52
C GLY A 373 -4.68 -4.43 24.17
N GLU A 374 -4.24 -4.20 22.92
CA GLU A 374 -2.85 -4.46 22.53
C GLU A 374 -1.89 -3.33 22.95
N VAL A 375 -2.37 -2.10 23.08
CA VAL A 375 -1.51 -0.98 23.43
C VAL A 375 -0.89 -1.14 24.82
N GLU A 376 -1.63 -1.66 25.80
CA GLU A 376 -1.15 -1.94 27.16
C GLU A 376 -0.10 -3.06 27.15
N ILE A 377 -0.25 -4.03 26.26
CA ILE A 377 0.73 -5.12 26.08
C ILE A 377 2.03 -4.56 25.49
N VAL A 378 1.93 -3.76 24.42
CA VAL A 378 3.10 -3.12 23.77
C VAL A 378 3.83 -2.22 24.77
N ALA A 379 3.10 -1.38 25.50
CA ALA A 379 3.65 -0.48 26.52
C ALA A 379 4.43 -1.24 27.60
N ARG A 380 3.82 -2.28 28.16
CA ARG A 380 4.47 -3.13 29.18
C ARG A 380 5.72 -3.81 28.62
N ARG A 381 5.66 -4.40 27.44
CA ARG A 381 6.78 -5.12 26.84
C ARG A 381 7.96 -4.20 26.51
N LEU A 382 7.69 -3.01 26.02
CA LEU A 382 8.74 -1.99 25.80
C LEU A 382 9.39 -1.60 27.13
N ARG A 383 8.58 -1.33 28.17
CA ARG A 383 9.11 -1.03 29.49
C ARG A 383 10.00 -2.16 30.05
N GLU A 384 9.58 -3.40 29.97
CA GLU A 384 10.36 -4.57 30.40
C GLU A 384 11.73 -4.65 29.70
N VAL A 385 11.77 -4.45 28.38
CA VAL A 385 13.01 -4.50 27.58
C VAL A 385 13.99 -3.43 28.01
N PHE A 386 13.53 -2.19 28.19
CA PHE A 386 14.41 -1.06 28.59
C PHE A 386 14.79 -1.09 30.07
N GLN A 387 13.89 -1.42 30.98
CA GLN A 387 14.19 -1.51 32.41
C GLN A 387 15.19 -2.62 32.76
N ALA A 388 15.15 -3.75 32.06
CA ALA A 388 16.12 -4.84 32.28
C ALA A 388 17.57 -4.41 32.06
N ARG A 389 17.79 -3.34 31.30
CA ARG A 389 19.13 -2.79 30.98
C ARG A 389 19.48 -1.56 31.77
N SER A 390 18.52 -0.76 32.19
CA SER A 390 18.74 0.43 33.04
C SER A 390 19.19 0.08 34.47
N ASN A 391 18.92 -1.16 34.92
CA ASN A 391 19.26 -1.67 36.24
C ASN A 391 20.50 -2.60 36.26
N ALA A 392 21.16 -2.80 35.11
CA ALA A 392 22.34 -3.67 34.95
C ALA A 392 23.61 -2.82 34.74
#